data_b243368b1c31db9f8640d461b5953961
#
_entry.id   b243368b1c31db9f8640d461b5953961
#
_cell.length_a   1.000
_cell.length_b   1.000
_cell.length_c   1.000
_cell.angle_alpha   90.00
_cell.angle_beta   90.00
_cell.angle_gamma   90.00
#
_symmetry.space_group_name_H-M   'P 1'
#
loop_
_entity.id
_entity.type
_entity.pdbx_description
1 polymer ?
#
loop_
_entity_poly.entity_id
_entity_poly.type
_entity_poly.pdbx_seq_one_letter_code
_entity_poly.pdbx_strand_id
1 'polypeptide(L)'
;MPLTFPDYHAEAPGGAQGGRSMVTRPFDGRELGARIKDLGSPLPELTVFGIMLGSGKDIVHFMRATKSLASAAYVAKRLSKHFLDVARHGRGMTLTNGNALAGRLAKSAFDLNIPLWLSSPVRELIVERGAVRGAVVARDGRDVRVLARRGVVLACGGFPHDVARRQKMFPHAPDGTAHWSPGPEGNTGDGLRLAEKAGGRVDDTLPNAAAWVPVSITTRKDGSRGVMPHFIDRAKPGVIAVTRAGRRFANEGNSYHDFVQDMIRTAKPGEEISVFLICDHRALRRYGLGCVPPFPLPIGRHVRSGYLKRGATLSALAAQTGIEAAALETTIAELNKAASEGRDPAFGKGSRAYNRYMGDALHGPNPCIAPIAHPPFYAIKLVIGDLGTYAGIKTDAHARALDADGRIIPGLYAAGNDMRASWAATIPARVLRWDRHSPSAISPAGIWLKKPGDVRAIRSYMRTGCSEKMSSNRPTLGRS
;
A
#
# COMPACT_ATOMS: atom_id res chain seq x y z
N MET A 1 5.99 6.61 14.82
CA MET A 1 5.11 7.62 15.42
C MET A 1 3.67 7.11 15.35
N PRO A 2 2.91 7.11 16.44
CA PRO A 2 1.49 6.80 16.39
C PRO A 2 0.74 7.86 15.57
N LEU A 3 -0.29 7.45 14.86
CA LEU A 3 -1.19 8.30 14.09
C LEU A 3 -2.58 8.30 14.73
N THR A 4 -3.33 9.37 14.51
CA THR A 4 -4.78 9.43 14.77
C THR A 4 -5.60 8.62 13.75
N PHE A 5 -4.97 7.76 12.97
CA PHE A 5 -5.60 6.94 11.95
C PHE A 5 -6.41 5.83 12.63
N PRO A 6 -7.73 5.74 12.39
CA PRO A 6 -8.57 4.68 12.94
C PRO A 6 -8.27 3.33 12.26
N ASP A 7 -8.61 2.24 12.93
CA ASP A 7 -8.65 0.94 12.29
C ASP A 7 -9.70 0.94 11.16
N TYR A 8 -9.58 0.05 10.18
CA TYR A 8 -10.52 -0.03 9.07
C TYR A 8 -11.94 -0.39 9.52
N HIS A 9 -12.04 -1.15 10.61
CA HIS A 9 -13.27 -1.52 11.29
C HIS A 9 -13.23 -1.02 12.74
N ALA A 10 -13.07 0.28 12.91
CA ALA A 10 -12.91 0.92 14.22
C ALA A 10 -14.11 0.72 15.15
N GLU A 11 -15.28 0.45 14.60
CA GLU A 11 -16.53 0.19 15.31
C GLU A 11 -16.71 -1.29 15.72
N ALA A 12 -15.87 -2.19 15.21
CA ALA A 12 -15.92 -3.61 15.58
C ALA A 12 -15.36 -3.85 17.00
N PRO A 13 -15.77 -4.93 17.69
CA PRO A 13 -15.19 -5.29 18.97
C PRO A 13 -13.65 -5.36 18.89
N GLY A 14 -12.96 -4.64 19.79
CA GLY A 14 -11.51 -4.50 19.78
C GLY A 14 -10.94 -3.53 18.72
N GLY A 15 -11.78 -2.87 17.93
CA GLY A 15 -11.38 -1.80 17.01
C GLY A 15 -10.94 -0.54 17.75
N ALA A 16 -10.01 0.23 17.14
CA ALA A 16 -9.50 1.48 17.72
C ALA A 16 -9.83 2.68 16.83
N GLN A 17 -10.34 3.75 17.43
CA GLN A 17 -10.63 5.02 16.75
C GLN A 17 -9.35 5.81 16.37
N GLY A 18 -8.19 5.37 16.83
CA GLY A 18 -6.89 5.95 16.52
C GLY A 18 -5.79 5.44 17.42
N GLY A 19 -4.55 5.90 17.19
CA GLY A 19 -3.39 5.59 18.04
C GLY A 19 -2.73 4.22 17.86
N ARG A 20 -3.37 3.28 17.15
CA ARG A 20 -2.84 1.94 16.90
C ARG A 20 -1.93 1.90 15.66
N SER A 21 -2.27 2.66 14.63
CA SER A 21 -1.47 2.73 13.41
C SER A 21 -0.19 3.52 13.64
N MET A 22 0.92 3.03 13.09
CA MET A 22 2.22 3.70 13.17
C MET A 22 2.75 4.03 11.79
N VAL A 23 3.48 5.14 11.67
CA VAL A 23 4.20 5.51 10.46
C VAL A 23 5.68 5.68 10.76
N THR A 24 6.49 5.42 9.74
CA THR A 24 7.92 5.66 9.78
C THR A 24 8.19 7.17 9.76
N ARG A 25 9.10 7.64 10.62
CA ARG A 25 9.61 9.02 10.51
C ARG A 25 10.36 9.16 9.18
N PRO A 26 10.33 10.33 8.53
CA PRO A 26 11.16 10.60 7.37
C PRO A 26 12.63 10.26 7.68
N PHE A 27 13.33 9.76 6.66
CA PHE A 27 14.73 9.36 6.75
C PHE A 27 15.55 10.13 5.71
N ASP A 28 16.74 10.56 6.08
CA ASP A 28 17.66 11.21 5.15
C ASP A 28 18.43 10.16 4.37
N GLY A 29 18.16 10.04 3.08
CA GLY A 29 18.83 9.07 2.21
C GLY A 29 20.34 9.24 2.12
N ARG A 30 20.89 10.42 2.48
CA ARG A 30 22.34 10.68 2.53
C ARG A 30 23.04 9.83 3.57
N GLU A 31 22.33 9.37 4.63
CA GLU A 31 22.87 8.45 5.63
C GLU A 31 23.27 7.07 5.06
N LEU A 32 22.76 6.72 3.86
CA LEU A 32 23.14 5.49 3.15
C LEU A 32 24.43 5.65 2.30
N GLY A 33 24.93 6.88 2.16
CA GLY A 33 26.11 7.17 1.33
C GLY A 33 25.92 6.69 -0.11
N ALA A 34 26.95 6.11 -0.72
CA ALA A 34 26.88 5.56 -2.07
C ALA A 34 25.86 4.42 -2.24
N ARG A 35 25.48 3.75 -1.14
CA ARG A 35 24.51 2.64 -1.15
C ARG A 35 23.07 3.07 -1.33
N ILE A 36 22.78 4.38 -1.36
CA ILE A 36 21.41 4.88 -1.66
C ILE A 36 20.93 4.44 -3.06
N LYS A 37 21.83 4.20 -3.99
CA LYS A 37 21.53 3.69 -5.35
C LYS A 37 20.94 2.27 -5.33
N ASP A 38 21.22 1.48 -4.28
CA ASP A 38 20.72 0.12 -4.10
C ASP A 38 19.25 0.11 -3.64
N LEU A 39 18.73 1.25 -3.18
CA LEU A 39 17.34 1.40 -2.79
C LEU A 39 16.48 1.84 -3.97
N GLY A 40 15.45 1.06 -4.29
CA GLY A 40 14.49 1.36 -5.35
C GLY A 40 13.84 2.75 -5.18
N SER A 41 13.46 3.35 -6.30
CA SER A 41 12.71 4.60 -6.32
C SER A 41 11.25 4.36 -5.92
N PRO A 42 10.55 5.36 -5.35
CA PRO A 42 9.13 5.25 -5.11
C PRO A 42 8.36 5.12 -6.43
N LEU A 43 7.18 4.49 -6.37
CA LEU A 43 6.28 4.40 -7.53
C LEU A 43 5.93 5.82 -8.01
N PRO A 44 6.16 6.15 -9.29
CA PRO A 44 5.88 7.49 -9.84
C PRO A 44 4.43 7.95 -9.60
N GLU A 45 3.47 7.00 -9.68
CA GLU A 45 2.04 7.24 -9.49
C GLU A 45 1.70 7.72 -8.07
N LEU A 46 2.53 7.40 -7.08
CA LEU A 46 2.38 7.80 -5.67
C LEU A 46 3.20 9.05 -5.31
N THR A 47 3.75 9.73 -6.30
CA THR A 47 4.57 10.92 -6.09
C THR A 47 3.93 12.19 -6.66
N VAL A 48 4.25 13.32 -6.05
CA VAL A 48 3.95 14.65 -6.58
C VAL A 48 5.28 15.28 -6.97
N PHE A 49 5.53 15.50 -8.25
CA PHE A 49 6.83 15.94 -8.79
C PHE A 49 8.02 15.08 -8.34
N GLY A 50 7.83 13.77 -8.19
CA GLY A 50 8.85 12.86 -7.69
C GLY A 50 8.98 12.79 -6.15
N ILE A 51 8.26 13.63 -5.42
CA ILE A 51 8.21 13.62 -3.96
C ILE A 51 7.14 12.61 -3.51
N MET A 52 7.52 11.59 -2.75
CA MET A 52 6.57 10.80 -1.99
C MET A 52 6.15 11.59 -0.75
N LEU A 53 4.86 11.92 -0.67
CA LEU A 53 4.32 12.67 0.47
C LEU A 53 4.34 11.79 1.72
N GLY A 54 4.85 12.34 2.82
CA GLY A 54 4.77 11.70 4.13
C GLY A 54 3.34 11.74 4.68
N SER A 55 2.93 10.67 5.37
CA SER A 55 1.65 10.64 6.06
C SER A 55 1.57 11.74 7.13
N GLY A 56 0.48 12.49 7.16
CA GLY A 56 0.23 13.57 8.12
C GLY A 56 0.50 14.96 7.53
N LYS A 57 1.52 15.69 8.04
CA LYS A 57 1.73 17.12 7.70
C LYS A 57 1.89 17.38 6.20
N ASP A 58 2.66 16.57 5.47
CA ASP A 58 2.88 16.78 4.04
C ASP A 58 1.56 16.82 3.28
N ILE A 59 0.69 15.83 3.48
CA ILE A 59 -0.60 15.76 2.78
C ILE A 59 -1.45 17.00 3.07
N VAL A 60 -1.52 17.41 4.34
CA VAL A 60 -2.31 18.58 4.75
C VAL A 60 -1.80 19.86 4.08
N HIS A 61 -0.48 20.10 4.07
CA HIS A 61 0.09 21.30 3.45
C HIS A 61 -0.04 21.28 1.94
N PHE A 62 0.20 20.14 1.28
CA PHE A 62 0.04 20.03 -0.17
C PHE A 62 -1.42 20.26 -0.61
N MET A 63 -2.40 19.73 0.13
CA MET A 63 -3.83 19.98 -0.15
C MET A 63 -4.29 21.42 0.12
N ARG A 64 -3.53 22.16 0.94
CA ARG A 64 -3.84 23.55 1.32
C ARG A 64 -2.91 24.59 0.69
N ALA A 65 -2.02 24.19 -0.20
CA ALA A 65 -1.01 25.07 -0.77
C ALA A 65 -1.58 26.34 -1.45
N THR A 66 -2.77 26.20 -2.08
CA THR A 66 -3.47 27.33 -2.73
C THR A 66 -4.40 28.11 -1.80
N LYS A 67 -4.51 27.72 -0.53
CA LYS A 67 -5.47 28.30 0.42
C LYS A 67 -4.81 28.92 1.65
N SER A 68 -3.51 28.75 1.84
CA SER A 68 -2.78 29.20 3.03
C SER A 68 -1.35 29.52 2.65
N LEU A 69 -0.92 30.74 2.94
CA LEU A 69 0.47 31.19 2.71
C LEU A 69 1.48 30.32 3.44
N ALA A 70 1.19 29.92 4.68
CA ALA A 70 2.03 29.00 5.44
C ALA A 70 2.18 27.63 4.75
N SER A 71 1.08 27.11 4.17
CA SER A 71 1.13 25.86 3.40
C SER A 71 1.87 26.04 2.07
N ALA A 72 1.67 27.16 1.39
CA ALA A 72 2.42 27.49 0.16
C ALA A 72 3.92 27.55 0.44
N ALA A 73 4.34 28.26 1.48
CA ALA A 73 5.74 28.35 1.90
C ALA A 73 6.34 26.98 2.26
N TYR A 74 5.58 26.13 2.98
CA TYR A 74 5.99 24.77 3.29
C TYR A 74 6.20 23.94 2.03
N VAL A 75 5.25 23.98 1.09
CA VAL A 75 5.34 23.24 -0.18
C VAL A 75 6.50 23.76 -1.03
N ALA A 76 6.68 25.07 -1.15
CA ALA A 76 7.81 25.67 -1.86
C ALA A 76 9.15 25.19 -1.29
N LYS A 77 9.31 25.23 0.03
CA LYS A 77 10.51 24.73 0.72
C LYS A 77 10.76 23.23 0.43
N ARG A 78 9.70 22.41 0.45
CA ARG A 78 9.81 20.97 0.17
C ARG A 78 10.20 20.71 -1.28
N LEU A 79 9.63 21.43 -2.24
CA LEU A 79 9.94 21.33 -3.66
C LEU A 79 11.37 21.80 -3.95
N SER A 80 11.77 22.96 -3.44
CA SER A 80 13.13 23.50 -3.64
C SER A 80 14.18 22.53 -3.10
N LYS A 81 13.97 21.99 -1.89
CA LYS A 81 14.86 20.95 -1.34
C LYS A 81 14.91 19.72 -2.22
N HIS A 82 13.76 19.25 -2.72
CA HIS A 82 13.70 18.07 -3.56
C HIS A 82 14.43 18.27 -4.88
N PHE A 83 14.21 19.39 -5.58
CA PHE A 83 14.89 19.68 -6.84
C PHE A 83 16.39 19.85 -6.64
N LEU A 84 16.81 20.46 -5.53
CA LEU A 84 18.22 20.55 -5.17
C LEU A 84 18.85 19.17 -4.91
N ASP A 85 18.12 18.30 -4.19
CA ASP A 85 18.56 16.91 -3.96
C ASP A 85 18.67 16.17 -5.31
N VAL A 86 17.69 16.30 -6.21
CA VAL A 86 17.73 15.69 -7.56
C VAL A 86 18.91 16.19 -8.38
N ALA A 87 19.17 17.50 -8.38
CA ALA A 87 20.29 18.08 -9.11
C ALA A 87 21.65 17.57 -8.59
N ARG A 88 21.79 17.36 -7.27
CA ARG A 88 23.07 16.95 -6.65
C ARG A 88 23.27 15.45 -6.60
N HIS A 89 22.19 14.67 -6.48
CA HIS A 89 22.24 13.24 -6.16
C HIS A 89 21.45 12.36 -7.15
N GLY A 90 20.84 12.95 -8.19
CA GLY A 90 20.00 12.22 -9.15
C GLY A 90 18.64 11.79 -8.62
N ARG A 91 18.34 12.01 -7.31
CA ARG A 91 17.09 11.63 -6.68
C ARG A 91 16.80 12.44 -5.42
N GLY A 92 15.53 12.47 -4.99
CA GLY A 92 15.17 13.11 -3.71
C GLY A 92 15.73 12.33 -2.52
N MET A 93 16.39 13.02 -1.60
CA MET A 93 17.02 12.43 -0.41
C MET A 93 16.13 12.38 0.81
N THR A 94 14.97 13.01 0.80
CA THR A 94 13.99 12.89 1.89
C THR A 94 13.10 11.69 1.64
N LEU A 95 13.43 10.55 2.24
CA LEU A 95 12.66 9.31 2.14
C LEU A 95 11.50 9.34 3.13
N THR A 96 10.33 8.85 2.71
CA THR A 96 9.11 8.77 3.54
C THR A 96 8.46 7.39 3.42
N ASN A 97 7.51 7.08 4.30
CA ASN A 97 6.72 5.86 4.27
C ASN A 97 7.57 4.57 4.14
N GLY A 98 7.28 3.70 3.17
CA GLY A 98 7.98 2.45 2.93
C GLY A 98 9.47 2.63 2.58
N ASN A 99 9.80 3.67 1.78
CA ASN A 99 11.20 3.95 1.45
C ASN A 99 12.00 4.39 2.69
N ALA A 100 11.40 5.13 3.63
CA ALA A 100 12.05 5.47 4.89
C ALA A 100 12.25 4.25 5.79
N LEU A 101 11.31 3.30 5.79
CA LEU A 101 11.46 2.04 6.52
C LEU A 101 12.60 1.21 5.93
N ALA A 102 12.58 0.99 4.61
CA ALA A 102 13.63 0.24 3.92
C ALA A 102 15.02 0.89 4.09
N GLY A 103 15.09 2.23 3.96
CA GLY A 103 16.35 2.97 4.17
C GLY A 103 16.90 2.82 5.58
N ARG A 104 16.05 2.86 6.62
CA ARG A 104 16.48 2.65 8.01
C ARG A 104 16.97 1.23 8.27
N LEU A 105 16.26 0.24 7.74
CA LEU A 105 16.67 -1.17 7.89
C LEU A 105 17.96 -1.45 7.11
N ALA A 106 18.10 -0.90 5.90
CA ALA A 106 19.33 -0.98 5.12
C ALA A 106 20.51 -0.33 5.87
N LYS A 107 20.32 0.87 6.45
CA LYS A 107 21.33 1.53 7.28
C LYS A 107 21.78 0.62 8.42
N SER A 108 20.84 0.02 9.15
CA SER A 108 21.16 -0.91 10.25
C SER A 108 21.94 -2.13 9.77
N ALA A 109 21.57 -2.69 8.61
CA ALA A 109 22.27 -3.83 8.03
C ALA A 109 23.71 -3.46 7.63
N PHE A 110 23.90 -2.28 7.03
CA PHE A 110 25.23 -1.80 6.63
C PHE A 110 26.11 -1.49 7.83
N ASP A 111 25.56 -0.87 8.88
CA ASP A 111 26.30 -0.60 10.12
C ASP A 111 26.76 -1.89 10.82
N LEU A 112 25.99 -2.97 10.68
CA LEU A 112 26.34 -4.30 11.18
C LEU A 112 27.19 -5.12 10.20
N ASN A 113 27.64 -4.53 9.09
CA ASN A 113 28.40 -5.18 8.04
C ASN A 113 27.74 -6.45 7.47
N ILE A 114 26.41 -6.48 7.43
CA ILE A 114 25.66 -7.57 6.79
C ILE A 114 25.81 -7.45 5.27
N PRO A 115 26.39 -8.45 4.59
CA PRO A 115 26.59 -8.38 3.15
C PRO A 115 25.24 -8.41 2.42
N LEU A 116 25.04 -7.47 1.52
CA LEU A 116 23.90 -7.42 0.61
C LEU A 116 24.37 -7.75 -0.81
N TRP A 117 23.87 -8.85 -1.35
CA TRP A 117 24.14 -9.28 -2.71
C TRP A 117 22.96 -8.90 -3.60
N LEU A 118 23.18 -7.98 -4.52
CA LEU A 118 22.23 -7.58 -5.53
C LEU A 118 22.33 -8.50 -6.75
N SER A 119 21.26 -8.59 -7.54
CA SER A 119 21.22 -9.41 -8.77
C SER A 119 21.71 -10.84 -8.57
N SER A 120 21.40 -11.41 -7.40
CA SER A 120 21.89 -12.70 -6.96
C SER A 120 20.73 -13.63 -6.62
N PRO A 121 19.99 -14.14 -7.64
CA PRO A 121 18.82 -14.97 -7.40
C PRO A 121 19.21 -16.31 -6.78
N VAL A 122 18.38 -16.77 -5.84
CA VAL A 122 18.50 -18.10 -5.24
C VAL A 122 17.90 -19.12 -6.22
N ARG A 123 18.69 -20.15 -6.57
CA ARG A 123 18.29 -21.24 -7.46
C ARG A 123 17.57 -22.36 -6.72
N GLU A 124 18.16 -22.77 -5.60
CA GLU A 124 17.65 -23.87 -4.79
C GLU A 124 18.10 -23.75 -3.33
N LEU A 125 17.41 -24.45 -2.44
CA LEU A 125 17.84 -24.63 -1.06
C LEU A 125 18.72 -25.89 -0.96
N ILE A 126 19.76 -25.82 -0.16
CA ILE A 126 20.60 -26.98 0.18
C ILE A 126 19.91 -27.71 1.31
N VAL A 127 19.40 -28.91 1.03
CA VAL A 127 18.72 -29.76 2.00
C VAL A 127 19.60 -30.98 2.29
N GLU A 128 19.96 -31.20 3.56
CA GLU A 128 20.78 -32.34 4.02
C GLU A 128 20.10 -32.99 5.22
N ARG A 129 19.85 -34.29 5.12
CA ARG A 129 19.17 -35.08 6.17
C ARG A 129 17.87 -34.46 6.68
N GLY A 130 17.04 -33.96 5.73
CA GLY A 130 15.75 -33.32 6.03
C GLY A 130 15.83 -31.93 6.65
N ALA A 131 17.01 -31.31 6.70
CA ALA A 131 17.21 -29.96 7.21
C ALA A 131 17.74 -29.01 6.14
N VAL A 132 17.26 -27.76 6.11
CA VAL A 132 17.81 -26.72 5.23
C VAL A 132 19.12 -26.21 5.83
N ARG A 133 20.19 -26.34 5.06
CA ARG A 133 21.57 -26.00 5.47
C ARG A 133 22.15 -24.81 4.71
N GLY A 134 21.42 -24.26 3.72
CA GLY A 134 21.93 -23.16 2.93
C GLY A 134 21.13 -22.98 1.65
N ALA A 135 21.75 -22.32 0.70
CA ALA A 135 21.17 -22.05 -0.61
C ALA A 135 22.25 -22.03 -1.71
N VAL A 136 21.85 -22.34 -2.92
CA VAL A 136 22.66 -22.09 -4.12
C VAL A 136 22.19 -20.78 -4.72
N VAL A 137 23.12 -19.85 -4.89
CA VAL A 137 22.87 -18.49 -5.34
C VAL A 137 23.61 -18.25 -6.66
N ALA A 138 22.91 -17.83 -7.69
CA ALA A 138 23.55 -17.41 -8.92
C ALA A 138 24.19 -16.02 -8.70
N ARG A 139 25.50 -15.93 -8.85
CA ARG A 139 26.26 -14.70 -8.67
C ARG A 139 27.38 -14.61 -9.70
N ASP A 140 27.45 -13.47 -10.39
CA ASP A 140 28.50 -13.21 -11.38
C ASP A 140 28.64 -14.35 -12.42
N GLY A 141 27.51 -14.91 -12.87
CA GLY A 141 27.44 -15.99 -13.84
C GLY A 141 27.78 -17.38 -13.29
N ARG A 142 27.97 -17.54 -11.98
CA ARG A 142 28.33 -18.81 -11.34
C ARG A 142 27.35 -19.15 -10.23
N ASP A 143 27.16 -20.44 -9.98
CA ASP A 143 26.41 -20.94 -8.85
C ASP A 143 27.31 -21.03 -7.61
N VAL A 144 26.98 -20.24 -6.59
CA VAL A 144 27.71 -20.17 -5.33
C VAL A 144 26.90 -20.88 -4.25
N ARG A 145 27.49 -21.87 -3.62
CA ARG A 145 26.89 -22.57 -2.46
C ARG A 145 27.14 -21.75 -1.18
N VAL A 146 26.08 -21.29 -0.57
CA VAL A 146 26.12 -20.52 0.70
C VAL A 146 25.60 -21.42 1.82
N LEU A 147 26.44 -21.81 2.75
CA LEU A 147 26.06 -22.60 3.91
C LEU A 147 25.62 -21.69 5.06
N ALA A 148 24.48 -22.01 5.64
CA ALA A 148 23.87 -21.27 6.74
C ALA A 148 24.07 -22.01 8.05
N ARG A 149 24.73 -21.38 9.03
CA ARG A 149 24.98 -21.99 10.34
C ARG A 149 23.71 -22.21 11.17
N ARG A 150 22.69 -21.37 10.97
CA ARG A 150 21.45 -21.39 11.79
C ARG A 150 20.19 -21.65 10.97
N GLY A 151 20.18 -21.35 9.68
CA GLY A 151 19.05 -21.54 8.80
C GLY A 151 18.91 -20.45 7.74
N VAL A 152 17.89 -20.58 6.91
CA VAL A 152 17.54 -19.70 5.80
C VAL A 152 16.17 -19.09 6.07
N VAL A 153 16.01 -17.78 5.86
CA VAL A 153 14.74 -17.09 5.94
C VAL A 153 14.29 -16.73 4.52
N LEU A 154 13.13 -17.21 4.12
CA LEU A 154 12.47 -16.79 2.88
C LEU A 154 11.68 -15.51 3.14
N ALA A 155 12.00 -14.44 2.41
CA ALA A 155 11.39 -13.12 2.51
C ALA A 155 11.37 -12.42 1.14
N CYS A 156 11.01 -13.19 0.10
CA CYS A 156 11.10 -12.80 -1.31
C CYS A 156 9.91 -11.93 -1.79
N GLY A 157 8.95 -11.62 -0.91
CA GLY A 157 7.86 -10.67 -1.17
C GLY A 157 6.56 -11.28 -1.68
N GLY A 158 6.37 -12.61 -1.61
CA GLY A 158 5.15 -13.30 -2.02
C GLY A 158 5.06 -13.50 -3.53
N PHE A 159 3.82 -13.63 -4.06
CA PHE A 159 3.58 -14.05 -5.43
C PHE A 159 2.62 -13.15 -6.26
N PRO A 160 2.58 -11.82 -6.08
CA PRO A 160 1.62 -10.98 -6.81
C PRO A 160 1.81 -10.99 -8.33
N HIS A 161 2.95 -11.42 -8.85
CA HIS A 161 3.24 -11.53 -10.29
C HIS A 161 3.37 -12.99 -10.80
N ASP A 162 3.04 -13.98 -9.98
CA ASP A 162 2.99 -15.39 -10.40
C ASP A 162 1.62 -15.71 -11.02
N VAL A 163 1.55 -15.77 -12.34
CA VAL A 163 0.30 -16.02 -13.10
C VAL A 163 -0.36 -17.35 -12.71
N ALA A 164 0.44 -18.41 -12.55
CA ALA A 164 -0.08 -19.74 -12.22
C ALA A 164 -0.70 -19.77 -10.82
N ARG A 165 -0.09 -19.08 -9.85
CA ARG A 165 -0.67 -18.98 -8.51
C ARG A 165 -1.89 -18.06 -8.47
N ARG A 166 -1.90 -16.97 -9.23
CA ARG A 166 -3.10 -16.13 -9.39
C ARG A 166 -4.27 -16.92 -9.94
N GLN A 167 -4.05 -17.70 -11.00
CA GLN A 167 -5.08 -18.57 -11.60
C GLN A 167 -5.70 -19.51 -10.57
N LYS A 168 -4.88 -20.05 -9.65
CA LYS A 168 -5.33 -20.98 -8.62
C LYS A 168 -6.01 -20.28 -7.44
N MET A 169 -5.52 -19.09 -7.03
CA MET A 169 -5.84 -18.49 -5.73
C MET A 169 -6.62 -17.17 -5.82
N PHE A 170 -6.72 -16.55 -7.01
CA PHE A 170 -7.43 -15.28 -7.18
C PHE A 170 -8.76 -15.50 -7.91
N PRO A 171 -9.89 -15.54 -7.21
CA PRO A 171 -11.18 -15.93 -7.81
C PRO A 171 -11.65 -15.00 -8.92
N HIS A 172 -11.15 -13.74 -8.92
CA HIS A 172 -11.44 -12.74 -9.95
C HIS A 172 -10.53 -12.80 -11.17
N ALA A 173 -9.52 -13.66 -11.16
CA ALA A 173 -8.53 -13.81 -12.24
C ALA A 173 -8.36 -15.28 -12.60
N PRO A 174 -9.39 -15.94 -13.17
CA PRO A 174 -9.38 -17.38 -13.43
C PRO A 174 -8.34 -17.80 -14.49
N ASP A 175 -7.86 -16.88 -15.30
CA ASP A 175 -6.73 -17.05 -16.23
C ASP A 175 -5.40 -16.49 -15.66
N GLY A 176 -5.41 -15.95 -14.45
CA GLY A 176 -4.26 -15.33 -13.80
C GLY A 176 -3.88 -13.96 -14.36
N THR A 177 -4.56 -13.43 -15.38
CA THR A 177 -4.16 -12.19 -16.08
C THR A 177 -4.94 -10.95 -15.66
N ALA A 178 -6.20 -11.08 -15.27
CA ALA A 178 -7.09 -9.98 -14.91
C ALA A 178 -6.78 -9.39 -13.52
N HIS A 179 -5.49 -9.12 -13.25
CA HIS A 179 -5.01 -8.60 -11.97
C HIS A 179 -3.77 -7.71 -12.15
N TRP A 180 -3.72 -6.58 -11.44
CA TRP A 180 -2.69 -5.56 -11.58
C TRP A 180 -2.07 -5.18 -10.23
N SER A 181 -0.94 -5.78 -9.89
CA SER A 181 -0.21 -5.43 -8.68
C SER A 181 0.70 -4.20 -8.90
N PRO A 182 0.69 -3.20 -8.02
CA PRO A 182 1.72 -2.17 -7.97
C PRO A 182 3.00 -2.63 -7.25
N GLY A 183 3.05 -3.87 -6.80
CA GLY A 183 4.22 -4.47 -6.15
C GLY A 183 5.41 -4.64 -7.11
N PRO A 184 6.62 -4.87 -6.59
CA PRO A 184 7.79 -5.13 -7.40
C PRO A 184 7.58 -6.32 -8.35
N GLU A 185 7.96 -6.17 -9.62
CA GLU A 185 7.79 -7.20 -10.65
C GLU A 185 8.52 -8.52 -10.32
N GLY A 186 9.60 -8.44 -9.53
CA GLY A 186 10.34 -9.61 -9.05
C GLY A 186 9.62 -10.44 -7.97
N ASN A 187 8.45 -10.03 -7.49
CA ASN A 187 7.68 -10.81 -6.53
C ASN A 187 6.89 -11.92 -7.25
N THR A 188 7.58 -12.92 -7.73
CA THR A 188 7.09 -14.01 -8.61
C THR A 188 6.89 -15.33 -7.90
N GLY A 189 6.84 -15.34 -6.55
CA GLY A 189 6.60 -16.55 -5.77
C GLY A 189 7.82 -17.45 -5.58
N ASP A 190 9.02 -16.92 -5.76
CA ASP A 190 10.26 -17.69 -5.65
C ASP A 190 10.42 -18.33 -4.27
N GLY A 191 10.16 -17.58 -3.19
CA GLY A 191 10.23 -18.10 -1.84
C GLY A 191 9.28 -19.27 -1.60
N LEU A 192 8.07 -19.19 -2.16
CA LEU A 192 7.08 -20.25 -2.05
C LEU A 192 7.57 -21.53 -2.79
N ARG A 193 8.07 -21.34 -4.04
CA ARG A 193 8.62 -22.48 -4.82
C ARG A 193 9.82 -23.14 -4.14
N LEU A 194 10.70 -22.34 -3.54
CA LEU A 194 11.84 -22.86 -2.79
C LEU A 194 11.39 -23.65 -1.56
N ALA A 195 10.37 -23.13 -0.83
CA ALA A 195 9.83 -23.84 0.33
C ALA A 195 9.16 -25.16 -0.06
N GLU A 196 8.33 -25.17 -1.11
CA GLU A 196 7.65 -26.38 -1.60
C GLU A 196 8.64 -27.47 -2.02
N LYS A 197 9.71 -27.10 -2.74
CA LYS A 197 10.80 -28.03 -3.10
C LYS A 197 11.51 -28.61 -1.87
N ALA A 198 11.54 -27.88 -0.76
CA ALA A 198 12.10 -28.36 0.52
C ALA A 198 11.08 -29.07 1.41
N GLY A 199 9.86 -29.38 0.90
CA GLY A 199 8.79 -30.05 1.60
C GLY A 199 7.85 -29.11 2.39
N GLY A 200 8.00 -27.80 2.23
CA GLY A 200 7.18 -26.79 2.91
C GLY A 200 5.77 -26.70 2.34
N ARG A 201 4.80 -26.48 3.21
CA ARG A 201 3.40 -26.30 2.82
C ARG A 201 3.06 -24.83 2.60
N VAL A 202 2.54 -24.52 1.42
CA VAL A 202 1.87 -23.24 1.14
C VAL A 202 0.38 -23.37 1.48
N ASP A 203 -0.16 -22.40 2.21
CA ASP A 203 -1.59 -22.33 2.52
C ASP A 203 -2.35 -21.60 1.40
N ASP A 204 -3.19 -22.32 0.70
CA ASP A 204 -4.06 -21.85 -0.38
C ASP A 204 -5.54 -21.84 0.00
N THR A 205 -5.85 -22.04 1.30
CA THR A 205 -7.24 -22.15 1.81
C THR A 205 -7.81 -20.84 2.34
N LEU A 206 -7.06 -19.73 2.23
CA LEU A 206 -7.53 -18.43 2.72
C LEU A 206 -8.67 -17.90 1.84
N PRO A 207 -9.73 -17.33 2.44
CA PRO A 207 -10.84 -16.73 1.68
C PRO A 207 -10.38 -15.56 0.79
N ASN A 208 -9.32 -14.88 1.18
CA ASN A 208 -8.65 -13.85 0.39
C ASN A 208 -7.15 -14.14 0.36
N ALA A 209 -6.63 -14.45 -0.82
CA ALA A 209 -5.21 -14.78 -0.98
C ALA A 209 -4.29 -13.56 -0.95
N ALA A 210 -4.83 -12.32 -1.04
CA ALA A 210 -4.05 -11.09 -1.03
C ALA A 210 -4.80 -9.90 -0.41
N ALA A 211 -4.07 -8.84 -0.12
CA ALA A 211 -4.60 -7.54 0.29
C ALA A 211 -5.17 -6.80 -0.93
N TRP A 212 -6.39 -7.08 -1.30
CA TRP A 212 -7.04 -6.48 -2.47
C TRP A 212 -7.08 -4.96 -2.38
N VAL A 213 -6.77 -4.28 -3.48
CA VAL A 213 -6.88 -2.82 -3.61
C VAL A 213 -7.43 -2.46 -5.00
N PRO A 214 -8.38 -1.52 -5.10
CA PRO A 214 -8.79 -1.04 -6.41
C PRO A 214 -7.67 -0.19 -7.01
N VAL A 215 -7.34 -0.44 -8.26
CA VAL A 215 -6.28 0.25 -8.99
C VAL A 215 -6.79 0.81 -10.30
N SER A 216 -6.18 1.87 -10.79
CA SER A 216 -6.33 2.34 -12.17
C SER A 216 -5.02 2.21 -12.93
N ILE A 217 -5.14 1.96 -14.22
CA ILE A 217 -4.00 1.73 -15.11
C ILE A 217 -3.72 3.00 -15.89
N THR A 218 -2.48 3.47 -15.83
CA THR A 218 -2.02 4.63 -16.59
C THR A 218 -0.83 4.26 -17.47
N THR A 219 -0.54 5.09 -18.46
CA THR A 219 0.68 4.96 -19.28
C THR A 219 1.67 6.03 -18.83
N ARG A 220 2.87 5.60 -18.48
CA ARG A 220 3.99 6.48 -18.11
C ARG A 220 4.56 7.18 -19.35
N LYS A 221 5.46 8.15 -19.13
CA LYS A 221 6.09 8.89 -20.22
C LYS A 221 6.97 8.01 -21.13
N ASP A 222 7.54 6.96 -20.57
CA ASP A 222 8.37 5.97 -21.27
C ASP A 222 7.55 4.87 -21.98
N GLY A 223 6.22 5.00 -21.99
CA GLY A 223 5.30 4.01 -22.55
C GLY A 223 5.00 2.82 -21.64
N SER A 224 5.68 2.69 -20.51
CA SER A 224 5.43 1.60 -19.56
C SER A 224 4.09 1.78 -18.85
N ARG A 225 3.58 0.66 -18.33
CA ARG A 225 2.34 0.63 -17.55
C ARG A 225 2.60 1.16 -16.14
N GLY A 226 1.77 2.10 -15.70
CA GLY A 226 1.68 2.53 -14.31
C GLY A 226 0.44 1.95 -13.64
N VAL A 227 0.56 1.58 -12.38
CA VAL A 227 -0.56 1.08 -11.56
C VAL A 227 -0.74 2.00 -10.37
N MET A 228 -1.88 2.70 -10.33
CA MET A 228 -2.22 3.65 -9.25
C MET A 228 -3.21 3.03 -8.27
N PRO A 229 -2.82 2.72 -7.04
CA PRO A 229 -3.75 2.23 -6.01
C PRO A 229 -4.58 3.37 -5.41
N HIS A 230 -5.89 3.13 -5.26
CA HIS A 230 -6.86 4.10 -4.77
C HIS A 230 -7.15 3.92 -3.28
N PHE A 231 -6.57 4.77 -2.45
CA PHE A 231 -6.74 4.73 -0.99
C PHE A 231 -7.68 5.82 -0.48
N ILE A 232 -7.45 7.09 -0.88
CA ILE A 232 -7.99 8.28 -0.24
C ILE A 232 -9.12 8.90 -1.07
N ASP A 233 -8.96 8.94 -2.37
CA ASP A 233 -9.82 9.66 -3.31
C ASP A 233 -11.26 9.15 -3.32
N ARG A 234 -11.48 7.85 -3.10
CA ARG A 234 -12.80 7.21 -3.06
C ARG A 234 -13.71 7.79 -1.96
N ALA A 235 -13.12 8.17 -0.82
CA ALA A 235 -13.87 8.71 0.32
C ALA A 235 -14.15 10.22 0.22
N LYS A 236 -13.63 10.91 -0.82
CA LYS A 236 -13.80 12.36 -0.94
C LYS A 236 -15.25 12.74 -1.27
N PRO A 237 -15.72 13.91 -0.79
CA PRO A 237 -17.04 14.44 -1.13
C PRO A 237 -17.19 14.63 -2.66
N GLY A 238 -18.34 14.24 -3.18
CA GLY A 238 -18.62 14.35 -4.63
C GLY A 238 -17.91 13.30 -5.49
N VAL A 239 -17.45 12.19 -4.88
CA VAL A 239 -16.90 11.03 -5.59
C VAL A 239 -17.72 9.80 -5.24
N ILE A 240 -18.18 9.05 -6.24
CA ILE A 240 -18.87 7.76 -6.07
C ILE A 240 -18.27 6.71 -7.00
N ALA A 241 -18.57 5.44 -6.74
CA ALA A 241 -18.22 4.33 -7.61
C ALA A 241 -19.49 3.68 -8.18
N VAL A 242 -19.49 3.44 -9.48
CA VAL A 242 -20.58 2.74 -10.17
C VAL A 242 -20.05 1.58 -11.02
N THR A 243 -20.88 0.56 -11.19
CA THR A 243 -20.67 -0.52 -12.16
C THR A 243 -20.99 -0.04 -13.58
N ARG A 244 -20.75 -0.88 -14.59
CA ARG A 244 -21.21 -0.61 -15.98
C ARG A 244 -22.74 -0.45 -16.08
N ALA A 245 -23.51 -1.07 -15.17
CA ALA A 245 -24.95 -0.89 -15.08
C ALA A 245 -25.37 0.46 -14.49
N GLY A 246 -24.46 1.40 -14.27
CA GLY A 246 -24.73 2.74 -13.75
C GLY A 246 -25.14 2.80 -12.28
N ARG A 247 -25.01 1.71 -11.53
CA ARG A 247 -25.44 1.58 -10.13
C ARG A 247 -24.27 1.59 -9.16
N ARG A 248 -24.45 2.27 -8.03
CA ARG A 248 -23.54 2.13 -6.88
C ARG A 248 -23.68 0.72 -6.30
N PHE A 249 -22.64 0.23 -5.66
CA PHE A 249 -22.56 -1.15 -5.16
C PHE A 249 -21.91 -1.25 -3.77
N ALA A 250 -21.29 -0.18 -3.29
CA ALA A 250 -20.54 -0.19 -2.04
C ALA A 250 -20.48 1.19 -1.38
N ASN A 251 -20.08 1.21 -0.11
CA ASN A 251 -19.60 2.42 0.53
C ASN A 251 -18.14 2.68 0.11
N GLU A 252 -17.93 3.67 -0.73
CA GLU A 252 -16.62 4.02 -1.28
C GLU A 252 -15.61 4.47 -0.22
N GLY A 253 -16.09 4.91 0.94
CA GLY A 253 -15.27 5.30 2.08
C GLY A 253 -14.73 4.13 2.90
N ASN A 254 -15.22 2.91 2.70
CA ASN A 254 -14.74 1.71 3.39
C ASN A 254 -13.29 1.37 3.01
N SER A 255 -12.70 0.40 3.71
CA SER A 255 -11.35 -0.06 3.39
C SER A 255 -11.24 -0.47 1.93
N TYR A 256 -10.06 -0.32 1.35
CA TYR A 256 -9.83 -0.70 -0.04
C TYR A 256 -10.06 -2.21 -0.26
N HIS A 257 -9.79 -3.02 0.74
CA HIS A 257 -9.99 -4.47 0.70
C HIS A 257 -11.47 -4.82 0.63
N ASP A 258 -12.29 -4.24 1.51
CA ASP A 258 -13.74 -4.46 1.52
C ASP A 258 -14.38 -3.95 0.23
N PHE A 259 -13.94 -2.78 -0.25
CA PHE A 259 -14.42 -2.23 -1.51
C PHE A 259 -14.18 -3.18 -2.71
N VAL A 260 -13.01 -3.82 -2.77
CA VAL A 260 -12.73 -4.80 -3.82
C VAL A 260 -13.53 -6.09 -3.63
N GLN A 261 -13.75 -6.52 -2.40
CA GLN A 261 -14.66 -7.65 -2.15
C GLN A 261 -16.09 -7.33 -2.64
N ASP A 262 -16.56 -6.08 -2.45
CA ASP A 262 -17.82 -5.62 -3.02
C ASP A 262 -17.78 -5.62 -4.56
N MET A 263 -16.67 -5.19 -5.21
CA MET A 263 -16.50 -5.32 -6.67
C MET A 263 -16.64 -6.78 -7.13
N ILE A 264 -15.97 -7.71 -6.45
CA ILE A 264 -16.02 -9.15 -6.79
C ILE A 264 -17.44 -9.70 -6.66
N ARG A 265 -18.16 -9.31 -5.60
CA ARG A 265 -19.56 -9.76 -5.37
C ARG A 265 -20.55 -9.27 -6.42
N THR A 266 -20.30 -8.14 -7.05
CA THR A 266 -21.17 -7.59 -8.11
C THR A 266 -20.85 -8.10 -9.50
N ALA A 267 -19.75 -8.85 -9.66
CA ALA A 267 -19.32 -9.35 -10.95
C ALA A 267 -20.23 -10.47 -11.45
N LYS A 268 -20.51 -10.44 -12.73
CA LYS A 268 -21.16 -11.56 -13.40
C LYS A 268 -20.12 -12.55 -13.93
N PRO A 269 -20.41 -13.85 -13.94
CA PRO A 269 -19.49 -14.84 -14.50
C PRO A 269 -19.07 -14.48 -15.94
N GLY A 270 -17.77 -14.51 -16.20
CA GLY A 270 -17.21 -14.25 -17.54
C GLY A 270 -17.03 -12.76 -17.90
N GLU A 271 -17.49 -11.82 -17.07
CA GLU A 271 -17.27 -10.37 -17.29
C GLU A 271 -15.99 -9.88 -16.61
N GLU A 272 -15.31 -8.93 -17.24
CA GLU A 272 -14.21 -8.20 -16.61
C GLU A 272 -14.72 -7.44 -15.38
N ILE A 273 -14.13 -7.69 -14.22
CA ILE A 273 -14.49 -6.97 -13.00
C ILE A 273 -13.87 -5.58 -13.04
N SER A 274 -14.68 -4.60 -13.43
CA SER A 274 -14.29 -3.20 -13.47
C SER A 274 -15.44 -2.30 -13.04
N VAL A 275 -15.08 -1.19 -12.40
CA VAL A 275 -16.02 -0.15 -11.95
C VAL A 275 -15.45 1.22 -12.30
N PHE A 276 -16.25 2.27 -12.16
CA PHE A 276 -15.84 3.63 -12.49
C PHE A 276 -16.00 4.53 -11.26
N LEU A 277 -14.94 5.27 -10.91
CA LEU A 277 -15.10 6.42 -10.02
C LEU A 277 -15.61 7.60 -10.82
N ILE A 278 -16.74 8.16 -10.38
CA ILE A 278 -17.40 9.30 -10.99
C ILE A 278 -17.28 10.50 -10.06
N CYS A 279 -16.99 11.67 -10.64
CA CYS A 279 -17.07 12.95 -9.94
C CYS A 279 -17.41 14.10 -10.88
N ASP A 280 -17.77 15.23 -10.31
CA ASP A 280 -17.96 16.48 -11.04
C ASP A 280 -16.69 17.33 -11.09
N HIS A 281 -16.74 18.47 -11.78
CA HIS A 281 -15.62 19.38 -11.93
C HIS A 281 -15.13 19.95 -10.59
N ARG A 282 -16.06 20.27 -9.69
CA ARG A 282 -15.73 20.84 -8.38
C ARG A 282 -14.95 19.85 -7.52
N ALA A 283 -15.40 18.60 -7.45
CA ALA A 283 -14.72 17.55 -6.70
C ALA A 283 -13.36 17.21 -7.31
N LEU A 284 -13.26 17.04 -8.64
CA LEU A 284 -11.99 16.79 -9.33
C LEU A 284 -10.97 17.89 -9.06
N ARG A 285 -11.37 19.15 -9.21
CA ARG A 285 -10.45 20.30 -9.05
C ARG A 285 -10.04 20.52 -7.60
N ARG A 286 -10.86 20.08 -6.63
CA ARG A 286 -10.57 20.20 -5.20
C ARG A 286 -9.66 19.09 -4.69
N TYR A 287 -9.88 17.86 -5.12
CA TYR A 287 -9.23 16.67 -4.51
C TYR A 287 -8.30 15.92 -5.45
N GLY A 288 -8.42 16.12 -6.77
CA GLY A 288 -7.84 15.21 -7.75
C GLY A 288 -8.61 13.90 -7.85
N LEU A 289 -8.15 12.98 -8.71
CA LEU A 289 -8.72 11.64 -8.85
C LEU A 289 -7.65 10.70 -9.41
N GLY A 290 -7.17 9.74 -8.63
CA GLY A 290 -6.04 8.88 -9.02
C GLY A 290 -4.80 9.68 -9.39
N CYS A 291 -4.28 9.46 -10.59
CA CYS A 291 -3.14 10.22 -11.12
C CYS A 291 -3.48 11.66 -11.55
N VAL A 292 -4.76 12.04 -11.55
CA VAL A 292 -5.20 13.38 -11.95
C VAL A 292 -5.03 14.35 -10.79
N PRO A 293 -4.18 15.38 -10.91
CA PRO A 293 -3.92 16.31 -9.82
C PRO A 293 -5.08 17.29 -9.60
N PRO A 294 -5.22 17.83 -8.37
CA PRO A 294 -6.14 18.93 -8.11
C PRO A 294 -5.67 20.25 -8.72
N PHE A 295 -6.51 21.29 -8.63
CA PHE A 295 -6.14 22.68 -8.97
C PHE A 295 -4.90 23.11 -8.15
N PRO A 296 -3.95 23.86 -8.74
CA PRO A 296 -3.97 24.53 -10.06
C PRO A 296 -3.39 23.70 -11.21
N LEU A 297 -3.00 22.44 -10.98
CA LEU A 297 -2.29 21.67 -11.98
C LEU A 297 -3.19 21.30 -13.18
N PRO A 298 -2.63 21.25 -14.42
CA PRO A 298 -3.39 20.95 -15.61
C PRO A 298 -3.78 19.46 -15.69
N ILE A 299 -5.00 19.19 -16.16
CA ILE A 299 -5.54 17.83 -16.30
C ILE A 299 -5.57 17.33 -17.75
N GLY A 300 -5.27 18.19 -18.72
CA GLY A 300 -5.44 17.92 -20.15
C GLY A 300 -4.70 16.69 -20.66
N ARG A 301 -3.50 16.39 -20.10
CA ARG A 301 -2.77 15.17 -20.48
C ARG A 301 -3.52 13.90 -20.14
N HIS A 302 -4.22 13.87 -19.01
CA HIS A 302 -4.97 12.69 -18.55
C HIS A 302 -6.25 12.47 -19.38
N VAL A 303 -6.86 13.54 -19.88
CA VAL A 303 -7.97 13.45 -20.82
C VAL A 303 -7.47 12.94 -22.18
N ARG A 304 -6.40 13.52 -22.73
CA ARG A 304 -5.82 13.08 -24.02
C ARG A 304 -5.33 11.64 -24.02
N SER A 305 -4.78 11.16 -22.91
CA SER A 305 -4.34 9.76 -22.79
C SER A 305 -5.50 8.77 -22.62
N GLY A 306 -6.74 9.25 -22.46
CA GLY A 306 -7.90 8.41 -22.18
C GLY A 306 -7.97 7.87 -20.74
N TYR A 307 -7.00 8.20 -19.87
CA TYR A 307 -7.04 7.83 -18.46
C TYR A 307 -8.22 8.48 -17.73
N LEU A 308 -8.43 9.78 -17.96
CA LEU A 308 -9.57 10.52 -17.45
C LEU A 308 -10.62 10.70 -18.54
N LYS A 309 -11.78 10.08 -18.41
CA LYS A 309 -12.94 10.33 -19.26
C LYS A 309 -13.63 11.62 -18.82
N ARG A 310 -14.17 12.40 -19.78
CA ARG A 310 -14.79 13.70 -19.53
C ARG A 310 -16.04 13.85 -20.36
N GLY A 311 -17.18 14.10 -19.73
CA GLY A 311 -18.47 14.38 -20.39
C GLY A 311 -19.02 15.72 -19.97
N ALA A 312 -19.59 16.49 -20.92
CA ALA A 312 -20.32 17.73 -20.59
C ALA A 312 -21.59 17.42 -19.81
N THR A 313 -22.20 16.25 -20.06
CA THR A 313 -23.36 15.70 -19.36
C THR A 313 -23.03 14.30 -18.84
N LEU A 314 -23.87 13.74 -17.97
CA LEU A 314 -23.74 12.36 -17.51
C LEU A 314 -23.90 11.36 -18.67
N SER A 315 -24.85 11.60 -19.59
CA SER A 315 -25.03 10.78 -20.78
C SER A 315 -23.79 10.80 -21.68
N ALA A 316 -23.17 11.98 -21.89
CA ALA A 316 -21.92 12.10 -22.66
C ALA A 316 -20.74 11.38 -21.98
N LEU A 317 -20.70 11.34 -20.64
CA LEU A 317 -19.71 10.56 -19.90
C LEU A 317 -19.98 9.06 -20.02
N ALA A 318 -21.24 8.66 -19.90
CA ALA A 318 -21.69 7.27 -20.06
C ALA A 318 -21.31 6.70 -21.44
N ALA A 319 -21.50 7.45 -22.51
CA ALA A 319 -21.08 7.07 -23.86
C ALA A 319 -19.57 6.79 -23.99
N GLN A 320 -18.70 7.48 -23.24
CA GLN A 320 -17.26 7.27 -23.25
C GLN A 320 -16.80 6.10 -22.37
N THR A 321 -17.62 5.66 -21.44
CA THR A 321 -17.28 4.65 -20.44
C THR A 321 -17.98 3.31 -20.65
N GLY A 322 -19.03 3.28 -21.47
CA GLY A 322 -19.90 2.12 -21.62
C GLY A 322 -20.78 1.87 -20.39
N ILE A 323 -21.01 2.90 -19.58
CA ILE A 323 -21.96 2.87 -18.46
C ILE A 323 -23.37 3.08 -19.02
N GLU A 324 -24.37 2.41 -18.44
CA GLU A 324 -25.78 2.61 -18.76
C GLU A 324 -26.18 4.03 -18.32
N ALA A 325 -26.58 4.89 -19.29
CA ALA A 325 -26.74 6.32 -19.08
C ALA A 325 -27.93 6.66 -18.15
N ALA A 326 -29.10 6.07 -18.40
CA ALA A 326 -30.30 6.37 -17.62
C ALA A 326 -30.16 5.91 -16.16
N ALA A 327 -29.50 4.77 -15.93
CA ALA A 327 -29.22 4.28 -14.58
C ALA A 327 -28.18 5.18 -13.86
N LEU A 328 -27.16 5.68 -14.57
CA LEU A 328 -26.20 6.62 -14.00
C LEU A 328 -26.88 7.92 -13.57
N GLU A 329 -27.73 8.49 -14.42
CA GLU A 329 -28.50 9.71 -14.14
C GLU A 329 -29.42 9.52 -12.93
N THR A 330 -30.15 8.40 -12.88
CA THR A 330 -30.96 8.01 -11.72
C THR A 330 -30.14 7.90 -10.44
N THR A 331 -29.01 7.19 -10.49
CA THR A 331 -28.10 6.99 -9.35
C THR A 331 -27.57 8.33 -8.80
N ILE A 332 -27.20 9.26 -9.70
CA ILE A 332 -26.72 10.59 -9.29
C ILE A 332 -27.87 11.44 -8.73
N ALA A 333 -29.05 11.38 -9.32
CA ALA A 333 -30.20 12.11 -8.82
C ALA A 333 -30.65 11.63 -7.43
N GLU A 334 -30.67 10.32 -7.20
CA GLU A 334 -30.96 9.73 -5.88
C GLU A 334 -29.93 10.13 -4.83
N LEU A 335 -28.63 10.06 -5.17
CA LEU A 335 -27.56 10.53 -4.28
C LEU A 335 -27.77 12.00 -3.91
N ASN A 336 -27.97 12.85 -4.90
CA ASN A 336 -28.04 14.30 -4.72
C ASN A 336 -29.19 14.74 -3.81
N LYS A 337 -30.30 13.99 -3.75
CA LYS A 337 -31.45 14.29 -2.86
C LYS A 337 -31.01 14.32 -1.37
N ALA A 338 -30.16 13.41 -0.94
CA ALA A 338 -29.74 13.34 0.46
C ALA A 338 -28.33 13.93 0.71
N ALA A 339 -27.55 14.13 -0.37
CA ALA A 339 -26.16 14.58 -0.27
C ALA A 339 -26.02 16.02 0.23
N SER A 340 -26.99 16.91 -0.05
CA SER A 340 -27.02 18.27 0.49
C SER A 340 -27.16 18.30 2.01
N GLU A 341 -27.80 17.29 2.60
CA GLU A 341 -27.95 17.08 4.04
C GLU A 341 -26.79 16.26 4.64
N GLY A 342 -25.82 15.86 3.80
CA GLY A 342 -24.69 15.02 4.21
C GLY A 342 -25.05 13.58 4.53
N ARG A 343 -26.14 13.05 3.97
CA ARG A 343 -26.62 11.69 4.19
C ARG A 343 -26.40 10.81 2.97
N ASP A 344 -26.12 9.55 3.21
CA ASP A 344 -26.09 8.47 2.21
C ASP A 344 -26.92 7.28 2.71
N PRO A 345 -28.24 7.28 2.46
CA PRO A 345 -29.13 6.23 2.96
C PRO A 345 -28.79 4.84 2.35
N ALA A 346 -28.26 4.81 1.13
CA ALA A 346 -28.02 3.55 0.42
C ALA A 346 -26.84 2.74 0.98
N PHE A 347 -25.73 3.42 1.33
CA PHE A 347 -24.48 2.73 1.73
C PHE A 347 -23.87 3.28 3.00
N GLY A 348 -24.39 4.35 3.58
CA GLY A 348 -23.89 4.96 4.80
C GLY A 348 -22.48 5.53 4.69
N LYS A 349 -22.11 6.09 3.53
CA LYS A 349 -20.80 6.72 3.34
C LYS A 349 -20.63 7.88 4.33
N GLY A 350 -19.48 7.90 5.02
CA GLY A 350 -19.19 8.91 6.03
C GLY A 350 -19.80 8.66 7.41
N SER A 351 -20.46 7.51 7.64
CA SER A 351 -20.99 7.13 8.96
C SER A 351 -19.91 6.57 9.90
N ARG A 352 -18.86 5.94 9.35
CA ARG A 352 -17.80 5.28 10.11
C ARG A 352 -16.61 6.21 10.33
N ALA A 353 -15.86 6.01 11.42
CA ALA A 353 -14.67 6.78 11.76
C ALA A 353 -13.62 6.72 10.64
N TYR A 354 -13.37 5.54 10.08
CA TYR A 354 -12.45 5.38 8.96
C TYR A 354 -12.88 6.20 7.73
N ASN A 355 -14.17 6.17 7.35
CA ASN A 355 -14.68 6.96 6.23
C ASN A 355 -14.42 8.46 6.46
N ARG A 356 -14.80 8.96 7.65
CA ARG A 356 -14.65 10.37 8.01
C ARG A 356 -13.20 10.82 8.02
N TYR A 357 -12.29 9.97 8.49
CA TYR A 357 -10.85 10.24 8.46
C TYR A 357 -10.31 10.36 7.02
N MET A 358 -10.80 9.52 6.09
CA MET A 358 -10.39 9.55 4.68
C MET A 358 -11.07 10.65 3.88
N GLY A 359 -12.16 11.22 4.38
CA GLY A 359 -12.91 12.33 3.80
C GLY A 359 -12.14 13.66 3.81
N ASP A 360 -12.86 14.77 3.81
CA ASP A 360 -12.34 16.13 4.00
C ASP A 360 -12.92 16.72 5.28
N ALA A 361 -12.13 16.78 6.34
CA ALA A 361 -12.56 17.28 7.65
C ALA A 361 -13.07 18.75 7.62
N LEU A 362 -12.79 19.51 6.56
CA LEU A 362 -13.26 20.88 6.37
C LEU A 362 -14.55 20.95 5.52
N HIS A 363 -15.07 19.81 5.08
CA HIS A 363 -16.34 19.74 4.35
C HIS A 363 -17.45 19.31 5.28
N GLY A 364 -18.49 20.13 5.38
CA GLY A 364 -19.69 19.85 6.18
C GLY A 364 -20.92 19.72 5.30
N PRO A 365 -21.98 19.10 5.83
CA PRO A 365 -22.12 18.50 7.17
C PRO A 365 -21.46 17.12 7.29
N ASN A 366 -21.14 16.42 6.20
CA ASN A 366 -20.46 15.14 6.20
C ASN A 366 -19.15 15.21 5.40
N PRO A 367 -18.00 14.83 5.96
CA PRO A 367 -16.71 14.94 5.29
C PRO A 367 -16.53 14.06 4.03
N CYS A 368 -17.49 13.18 3.74
CA CYS A 368 -17.41 12.22 2.64
C CYS A 368 -18.48 12.42 1.56
N ILE A 369 -19.48 13.29 1.80
CA ILE A 369 -20.67 13.41 0.97
C ILE A 369 -20.80 14.84 0.43
N ALA A 370 -21.00 14.95 -0.88
CA ALA A 370 -21.43 16.17 -1.56
C ALA A 370 -22.23 15.79 -2.82
N PRO A 371 -23.14 16.66 -3.27
CA PRO A 371 -23.81 16.49 -4.56
C PRO A 371 -22.82 16.46 -5.73
N ILE A 372 -23.15 15.70 -6.77
CA ILE A 372 -22.45 15.65 -8.06
C ILE A 372 -23.31 16.41 -9.05
N ALA A 373 -23.06 17.72 -9.22
CA ALA A 373 -23.93 18.61 -9.95
C ALA A 373 -23.21 19.64 -10.84
N HIS A 374 -21.89 19.74 -10.79
CA HIS A 374 -21.13 20.77 -11.49
C HIS A 374 -20.38 20.21 -12.71
N PRO A 375 -20.94 20.33 -13.93
CA PRO A 375 -20.29 19.85 -15.14
C PRO A 375 -18.95 20.59 -15.41
N PRO A 376 -18.06 20.00 -16.22
CA PRO A 376 -18.15 18.67 -16.78
C PRO A 376 -17.96 17.57 -15.74
N PHE A 377 -18.49 16.38 -16.06
CA PHE A 377 -18.36 15.18 -15.25
C PHE A 377 -17.16 14.35 -15.70
N TYR A 378 -16.59 13.57 -14.79
CA TYR A 378 -15.40 12.80 -15.04
C TYR A 378 -15.51 11.38 -14.51
N ALA A 379 -14.79 10.48 -15.18
CA ALA A 379 -14.67 9.09 -14.75
C ALA A 379 -13.26 8.55 -14.92
N ILE A 380 -12.83 7.66 -14.01
CA ILE A 380 -11.71 6.77 -14.20
C ILE A 380 -12.13 5.33 -13.98
N LYS A 381 -11.58 4.40 -14.79
CA LYS A 381 -11.83 2.98 -14.66
C LYS A 381 -10.97 2.40 -13.55
N LEU A 382 -11.57 1.63 -12.65
CA LEU A 382 -10.90 0.84 -11.63
C LEU A 382 -10.98 -0.64 -11.96
N VAL A 383 -9.90 -1.33 -11.70
CA VAL A 383 -9.75 -2.78 -11.77
C VAL A 383 -9.15 -3.31 -10.48
N ILE A 384 -9.02 -4.63 -10.35
CA ILE A 384 -8.52 -5.24 -9.12
C ILE A 384 -7.00 -5.36 -9.14
N GLY A 385 -6.38 -4.99 -8.04
CA GLY A 385 -4.97 -5.20 -7.72
C GLY A 385 -4.78 -5.65 -6.28
N ASP A 386 -3.53 -5.69 -5.83
CA ASP A 386 -3.17 -6.05 -4.46
C ASP A 386 -2.08 -5.13 -3.87
N LEU A 387 -1.88 -5.22 -2.57
CA LEU A 387 -0.76 -4.61 -1.83
C LEU A 387 0.19 -5.68 -1.25
N GLY A 388 0.11 -6.89 -1.76
CA GLY A 388 0.87 -8.06 -1.33
C GLY A 388 -0.02 -9.24 -0.99
N THR A 389 0.56 -10.43 -1.02
CA THR A 389 -0.16 -11.69 -0.80
C THR A 389 -0.33 -12.01 0.67
N TYR A 390 -1.42 -12.69 1.03
CA TYR A 390 -1.71 -13.24 2.36
C TYR A 390 -1.48 -14.74 2.41
N ALA A 391 -1.84 -15.43 1.32
CA ALA A 391 -1.48 -16.82 1.14
C ALA A 391 0.04 -16.93 1.08
N GLY A 392 0.59 -17.97 1.69
CA GLY A 392 2.03 -18.13 1.81
C GLY A 392 2.40 -19.39 2.59
N ILE A 393 3.67 -19.51 2.92
CA ILE A 393 4.25 -20.66 3.61
C ILE A 393 3.64 -20.75 5.02
N LYS A 394 3.10 -21.92 5.37
CA LYS A 394 2.66 -22.21 6.75
C LYS A 394 3.86 -22.20 7.68
N THR A 395 3.70 -21.50 8.81
CA THR A 395 4.71 -21.43 9.86
C THR A 395 4.10 -21.63 11.24
N ASP A 396 4.94 -21.99 12.19
CA ASP A 396 4.59 -21.92 13.61
C ASP A 396 4.74 -20.49 14.17
N ALA A 397 4.49 -20.31 15.46
CA ALA A 397 4.64 -19.04 16.17
C ALA A 397 6.08 -18.51 16.19
N HIS A 398 7.06 -19.31 15.81
CA HIS A 398 8.46 -18.94 15.69
C HIS A 398 8.92 -18.72 14.24
N ALA A 399 7.96 -18.60 13.31
CA ALA A 399 8.20 -18.42 11.88
C ALA A 399 8.99 -19.57 11.22
N ARG A 400 9.02 -20.76 11.84
CA ARG A 400 9.61 -21.96 11.27
C ARG A 400 8.65 -22.57 10.26
N ALA A 401 9.11 -22.86 9.05
CA ALA A 401 8.29 -23.46 8.02
C ALA A 401 7.81 -24.86 8.41
N LEU A 402 6.56 -25.18 8.06
CA LEU A 402 5.92 -26.45 8.33
C LEU A 402 5.72 -27.24 7.04
N ASP A 403 5.83 -28.57 7.13
CA ASP A 403 5.48 -29.51 6.06
C ASP A 403 3.96 -29.77 5.98
N ALA A 404 3.55 -30.71 5.13
CA ALA A 404 2.16 -31.09 4.95
C ALA A 404 1.51 -31.67 6.22
N ASP A 405 2.29 -32.35 7.05
CA ASP A 405 1.85 -32.97 8.31
C ASP A 405 1.89 -32.00 9.49
N GLY A 406 2.33 -30.75 9.26
CA GLY A 406 2.47 -29.75 10.31
C GLY A 406 3.76 -29.89 11.12
N ARG A 407 4.74 -30.69 10.66
CA ARG A 407 6.03 -30.83 11.31
C ARG A 407 6.95 -29.70 10.85
N ILE A 408 7.87 -29.32 11.73
CA ILE A 408 8.85 -28.27 11.45
C ILE A 408 9.90 -28.77 10.43
N ILE A 409 10.19 -27.97 9.41
CA ILE A 409 11.35 -28.19 8.55
C ILE A 409 12.56 -27.51 9.20
N PRO A 410 13.52 -28.27 9.72
CA PRO A 410 14.65 -27.71 10.44
C PRO A 410 15.47 -26.78 9.54
N GLY A 411 15.82 -25.59 10.06
CA GLY A 411 16.64 -24.61 9.35
C GLY A 411 15.89 -23.79 8.30
N LEU A 412 14.57 -23.96 8.11
CA LEU A 412 13.78 -23.16 7.18
C LEU A 412 12.80 -22.25 7.92
N TYR A 413 12.81 -20.97 7.56
CA TYR A 413 11.94 -19.93 8.11
C TYR A 413 11.30 -19.11 7.00
N ALA A 414 10.15 -18.50 7.26
CA ALA A 414 9.54 -17.54 6.35
C ALA A 414 9.11 -16.26 7.08
N ALA A 415 9.13 -15.14 6.36
CA ALA A 415 8.73 -13.83 6.89
C ALA A 415 8.12 -12.96 5.78
N GLY A 416 7.41 -11.90 6.18
CA GLY A 416 6.76 -10.98 5.23
C GLY A 416 5.68 -11.67 4.42
N ASN A 417 5.56 -11.34 3.12
CA ASN A 417 4.54 -11.88 2.23
C ASN A 417 4.82 -13.32 1.76
N ASP A 418 5.99 -13.86 2.03
CA ASP A 418 6.25 -15.30 1.81
C ASP A 418 5.60 -16.17 2.88
N MET A 419 5.42 -15.60 4.09
CA MET A 419 4.74 -16.29 5.18
C MET A 419 3.23 -16.06 5.08
N ARG A 420 2.44 -17.11 5.38
CA ARG A 420 1.00 -16.98 5.50
C ARG A 420 0.64 -15.91 6.53
N ALA A 421 -0.21 -14.94 6.13
CA ALA A 421 -0.69 -13.91 7.05
C ALA A 421 -1.50 -14.50 8.20
N SER A 422 -1.32 -13.97 9.41
CA SER A 422 -2.09 -14.38 10.59
C SER A 422 -3.55 -13.91 10.55
N TRP A 423 -3.85 -12.89 9.74
CA TRP A 423 -5.21 -12.40 9.48
C TRP A 423 -5.71 -12.95 8.14
N ALA A 424 -6.63 -13.89 8.18
CA ALA A 424 -6.99 -14.67 7.00
C ALA A 424 -8.09 -14.05 6.12
N ALA A 425 -8.94 -13.16 6.66
CA ALA A 425 -10.16 -12.73 5.95
C ALA A 425 -10.28 -11.22 5.73
N THR A 426 -9.74 -10.40 6.62
CA THR A 426 -9.85 -8.93 6.54
C THR A 426 -8.56 -8.26 7.01
N ILE A 427 -8.31 -7.04 6.54
CA ILE A 427 -7.21 -6.22 7.04
C ILE A 427 -7.70 -5.46 8.28
N PRO A 428 -7.21 -5.77 9.49
CA PRO A 428 -7.73 -5.14 10.72
C PRO A 428 -7.38 -3.65 10.82
N ALA A 429 -6.22 -3.23 10.29
CA ALA A 429 -5.72 -1.87 10.33
C ALA A 429 -4.78 -1.59 9.18
N ARG A 430 -4.40 -0.32 8.95
CA ARG A 430 -3.40 0.04 7.95
C ARG A 430 -2.08 -0.69 8.22
N VAL A 431 -1.65 -1.52 7.26
CA VAL A 431 -0.52 -2.45 7.39
C VAL A 431 0.82 -1.71 7.42
N LEU A 432 1.09 -1.05 8.54
CA LEU A 432 2.44 -0.79 9.05
C LEU A 432 2.42 -1.16 10.55
N ARG A 433 1.75 -2.26 10.87
CA ARG A 433 1.69 -2.77 12.23
C ARG A 433 2.94 -3.59 12.53
N TRP A 434 3.91 -2.94 13.11
CA TRP A 434 4.89 -3.60 13.95
C TRP A 434 4.20 -3.94 15.27
N ASP A 435 3.47 -5.02 15.29
CA ASP A 435 2.95 -5.57 16.54
C ASP A 435 4.11 -6.26 17.25
N ARG A 436 4.32 -5.89 18.52
CA ARG A 436 5.29 -6.59 19.38
C ARG A 436 4.97 -8.08 19.52
N HIS A 437 3.74 -8.47 19.18
CA HIS A 437 3.23 -9.83 19.24
C HIS A 437 2.98 -10.49 17.88
N SER A 438 3.34 -9.82 16.76
CA SER A 438 3.29 -10.48 15.45
C SER A 438 4.52 -11.37 15.27
N PRO A 439 4.36 -12.69 15.18
CA PRO A 439 5.47 -13.63 14.99
C PRO A 439 6.28 -13.32 13.72
N SER A 440 5.61 -12.72 12.72
CA SER A 440 6.12 -12.52 11.37
C SER A 440 7.25 -11.51 11.21
N ALA A 441 7.39 -10.54 12.15
CA ALA A 441 8.39 -9.47 11.98
C ALA A 441 9.64 -9.62 12.88
N ILE A 442 9.52 -10.30 14.03
CA ILE A 442 10.55 -10.32 15.06
C ILE A 442 11.05 -11.74 15.38
N SER A 443 10.24 -12.76 15.09
CA SER A 443 10.46 -14.12 15.58
C SER A 443 11.77 -14.76 15.07
N PRO A 444 12.17 -14.70 13.78
CA PRO A 444 13.43 -15.30 13.35
C PRO A 444 14.65 -14.70 14.04
N ALA A 445 14.67 -13.36 14.23
CA ALA A 445 15.76 -12.68 14.91
C ALA A 445 15.82 -13.05 16.41
N GLY A 446 14.67 -13.16 17.08
CA GLY A 446 14.58 -13.53 18.50
C GLY A 446 15.04 -14.94 18.80
N ILE A 447 14.83 -15.89 17.88
CA ILE A 447 15.30 -17.28 18.02
C ILE A 447 16.82 -17.38 17.90
N TRP A 448 17.44 -16.52 17.09
CA TRP A 448 18.86 -16.54 16.84
C TRP A 448 19.69 -15.82 17.91
N LEU A 449 19.06 -15.00 18.74
CA LEU A 449 19.67 -14.17 19.78
C LEU A 449 19.66 -14.84 21.18
N LYS A 450 19.69 -16.16 21.27
CA LYS A 450 19.61 -16.89 22.55
C LYS A 450 20.84 -16.81 23.45
N LYS A 451 21.90 -16.08 23.11
CA LYS A 451 22.99 -15.80 24.05
C LYS A 451 22.72 -14.46 24.79
N PRO A 452 22.89 -14.40 26.13
CA PRO A 452 22.62 -13.18 26.91
C PRO A 452 23.36 -11.91 26.46
N GLY A 453 24.52 -12.05 25.77
CA GLY A 453 25.27 -10.93 25.20
C GLY A 453 24.67 -10.31 23.94
N ASP A 454 23.98 -11.10 23.11
CA ASP A 454 23.46 -10.65 21.83
C ASP A 454 22.24 -9.70 21.99
N VAL A 455 21.49 -9.85 23.10
CA VAL A 455 20.30 -9.04 23.39
C VAL A 455 20.67 -7.64 23.90
N ARG A 456 21.82 -7.48 24.54
CA ARG A 456 22.28 -6.18 25.05
C ARG A 456 22.68 -5.22 23.95
N ALA A 457 23.35 -5.70 22.90
CA ALA A 457 23.79 -4.88 21.78
C ALA A 457 22.61 -4.29 20.98
N ILE A 458 21.58 -5.08 20.70
CA ILE A 458 20.39 -4.60 19.96
C ILE A 458 19.50 -3.72 20.84
N ARG A 459 19.35 -4.03 22.13
CA ARG A 459 18.60 -3.18 23.08
C ARG A 459 19.31 -1.85 23.33
N SER A 460 20.63 -1.82 23.40
CA SER A 460 21.43 -0.59 23.53
C SER A 460 21.25 0.28 22.28
N TYR A 461 21.36 -0.29 21.08
CA TYR A 461 21.19 0.44 19.82
C TYR A 461 19.78 1.00 19.62
N MET A 462 18.74 0.29 20.08
CA MET A 462 17.36 0.80 20.07
C MET A 462 17.11 1.89 21.14
N ARG A 463 17.85 1.92 22.25
CA ARG A 463 17.74 2.94 23.28
C ARG A 463 18.55 4.19 22.99
N THR A 464 19.78 4.09 22.51
CA THR A 464 20.65 5.23 22.23
C THR A 464 20.18 6.06 21.05
N GLY A 465 19.55 5.46 20.02
CA GLY A 465 18.88 6.22 18.95
C GLY A 465 17.65 7.01 19.39
N CYS A 466 17.18 6.83 20.62
CA CYS A 466 15.98 7.49 21.17
C CYS A 466 16.30 8.55 22.27
N SER A 467 17.51 8.55 22.86
CA SER A 467 17.79 9.37 24.05
C SER A 467 18.59 10.64 23.79
N GLU A 468 19.27 10.80 22.66
CA GLU A 468 20.13 11.99 22.45
C GLU A 468 19.42 13.27 21.97
N LYS A 469 18.10 13.29 21.84
CA LYS A 469 17.35 14.52 21.46
C LYS A 469 16.19 14.91 22.39
N MET A 470 16.18 14.46 23.64
CA MET A 470 15.17 14.88 24.62
C MET A 470 15.69 15.85 25.71
N SER A 471 16.93 16.36 25.64
CA SER A 471 17.49 17.21 26.68
C SER A 471 17.67 18.70 26.34
N SER A 472 16.96 19.22 25.34
CA SER A 472 16.93 20.68 25.14
C SER A 472 15.58 21.14 24.63
N ASN A 473 14.64 21.35 25.55
CA ASN A 473 13.56 22.36 25.55
C ASN A 473 12.56 22.07 26.67
N ARG A 474 12.90 22.45 27.88
CA ARG A 474 11.89 22.75 28.89
C ARG A 474 11.62 24.27 28.86
N PRO A 475 10.41 24.74 28.61
CA PRO A 475 10.06 26.11 28.93
C PRO A 475 9.91 26.23 30.45
N THR A 476 10.65 27.14 31.01
CA THR A 476 10.48 27.63 32.40
C THR A 476 9.11 28.28 32.51
N LEU A 477 8.22 27.69 33.29
CA LEU A 477 7.03 28.34 33.79
C LEU A 477 7.46 29.26 34.95
N GLY A 478 7.50 30.58 34.67
CA GLY A 478 7.59 31.61 35.70
C GLY A 478 6.29 31.68 36.49
N ARG A 479 6.43 31.61 37.82
CA ARG A 479 5.39 32.01 38.77
C ARG A 479 5.35 33.52 38.86
N SER A 480 4.23 34.12 38.66
CA SER A 480 3.66 35.21 39.39
C SER A 480 2.18 35.36 39.04
#